data_1a58073dddef0aa463fafd47c242d232
#
_entry.id   1a58073dddef0aa463fafd47c242d232
#
_cell.length_a   1.000
_cell.length_b   1.000
_cell.length_c   1.000
_cell.angle_alpha   90.00
_cell.angle_beta   90.00
_cell.angle_gamma   90.00
#
_symmetry.space_group_name_H-M   'P 1'
#
loop_
_entity.id
_entity.type
_entity.pdbx_description
1 polymer ?
#
loop_
_entity_poly.entity_id
_entity_poly.type
_entity_poly.pdbx_seq_one_letter_code
_entity_poly.pdbx_strand_id
1 'polypeptide(L)'
;MKFFVDTADIADITELAATGLLDGVTTNPSLIAKSGRQFVEVVKEICELVEGPVSAEVIAVDHAGMMREAEILRKLAANVCIKVPLTIDGLKTCKALSGEGTMVNVTLCFTPNQALLAAKAGATFISPFVGRLDDIGQDGMDLIRDIRLIYDNYAFATEILVASVRHPVHVLEFARIGADVMTAPPAVIKALFNHPLTDKGIAGFMADWAKTGQTIV
;
A
#
# COMPACT_ATOMS: atom_id res chain seq x y z
N MET A 1 -7.44 2.81 -9.42
CA MET A 1 -6.82 2.15 -8.25
C MET A 1 -5.36 2.53 -8.23
N LYS A 2 -4.88 3.08 -7.12
CA LYS A 2 -3.47 3.44 -6.91
C LYS A 2 -2.64 2.19 -6.59
N PHE A 3 -1.38 2.18 -7.02
CA PHE A 3 -0.43 1.09 -6.77
C PHE A 3 0.64 1.55 -5.80
N PHE A 4 0.66 0.93 -4.62
CA PHE A 4 1.74 1.09 -3.65
C PHE A 4 2.59 -0.19 -3.64
N VAL A 5 3.88 -0.04 -3.36
CA VAL A 5 4.77 -1.19 -3.13
C VAL A 5 5.00 -1.39 -1.63
N ASP A 6 4.95 -2.65 -1.17
CA ASP A 6 5.17 -3.03 0.23
C ASP A 6 6.60 -3.54 0.40
N THR A 7 7.54 -2.62 0.62
CA THR A 7 8.96 -2.91 0.76
C THR A 7 9.72 -1.77 1.44
N ALA A 8 10.89 -2.08 1.99
CA ALA A 8 11.90 -1.12 2.44
C ALA A 8 13.19 -1.21 1.59
N ASP A 9 13.17 -1.98 0.51
CA ASP A 9 14.30 -2.12 -0.42
C ASP A 9 14.30 -0.97 -1.43
N ILE A 10 15.34 -0.15 -1.37
CA ILE A 10 15.49 1.05 -2.21
C ILE A 10 15.62 0.70 -3.70
N ALA A 11 16.29 -0.41 -4.03
CA ALA A 11 16.48 -0.82 -5.41
C ALA A 11 15.15 -1.23 -6.06
N ASP A 12 14.31 -2.00 -5.35
CA ASP A 12 12.97 -2.36 -5.81
C ASP A 12 12.07 -1.14 -5.98
N ILE A 13 12.12 -0.18 -5.05
CA ILE A 13 11.34 1.06 -5.13
C ILE A 13 11.78 1.88 -6.35
N THR A 14 13.09 2.05 -6.55
CA THR A 14 13.66 2.80 -7.67
C THR A 14 13.25 2.19 -9.02
N GLU A 15 13.35 0.86 -9.14
CA GLU A 15 12.96 0.15 -10.36
C GLU A 15 11.47 0.33 -10.69
N LEU A 16 10.60 0.18 -9.68
CA LEU A 16 9.16 0.35 -9.87
C LEU A 16 8.75 1.80 -10.10
N ALA A 17 9.39 2.75 -9.42
CA ALA A 17 9.16 4.19 -9.65
C ALA A 17 9.51 4.61 -11.07
N ALA A 18 10.57 4.04 -11.66
CA ALA A 18 10.97 4.30 -13.04
C ALA A 18 9.91 3.88 -14.08
N THR A 19 8.96 3.02 -13.73
CA THR A 19 7.84 2.66 -14.61
C THR A 19 6.78 3.76 -14.72
N GLY A 20 6.77 4.74 -13.80
CA GLY A 20 5.73 5.77 -13.68
C GLY A 20 4.39 5.27 -13.13
N LEU A 21 4.32 4.03 -12.64
CA LEU A 21 3.08 3.41 -12.15
C LEU A 21 2.99 3.35 -10.61
N LEU A 22 4.03 3.79 -9.91
CA LEU A 22 4.08 3.73 -8.46
C LEU A 22 3.50 5.00 -7.84
N ASP A 23 2.39 4.85 -7.10
CA ASP A 23 1.69 5.95 -6.45
C ASP A 23 2.08 6.15 -4.98
N GLY A 24 2.82 5.22 -4.36
CA GLY A 24 3.25 5.31 -2.97
C GLY A 24 3.93 4.05 -2.45
N VAL A 25 4.31 4.08 -1.19
CA VAL A 25 5.04 2.98 -0.54
C VAL A 25 4.44 2.68 0.83
N THR A 26 4.31 1.41 1.17
CA THR A 26 4.07 0.99 2.55
C THR A 26 5.29 0.31 3.12
N THR A 27 5.62 0.65 4.35
CA THR A 27 6.60 -0.05 5.16
C THR A 27 5.94 -0.64 6.41
N ASN A 28 6.67 -1.49 7.10
CA ASN A 28 6.29 -2.02 8.40
C ASN A 28 7.56 -2.42 9.18
N PRO A 29 7.45 -2.62 10.50
CA PRO A 29 8.61 -2.96 11.33
C PRO A 29 9.41 -4.18 10.84
N SER A 30 8.72 -5.19 10.29
CA SER A 30 9.38 -6.41 9.78
C SER A 30 10.18 -6.16 8.51
N LEU A 31 9.70 -5.31 7.61
CA LEU A 31 10.41 -4.93 6.38
C LEU A 31 11.65 -4.09 6.72
N ILE A 32 11.52 -3.13 7.63
CA ILE A 32 12.64 -2.33 8.09
C ILE A 32 13.70 -3.21 8.79
N ALA A 33 13.28 -4.12 9.67
CA ALA A 33 14.20 -5.04 10.33
C ALA A 33 15.00 -5.90 9.32
N LYS A 34 14.34 -6.36 8.25
CA LYS A 34 14.99 -7.12 7.17
C LYS A 34 16.01 -6.30 6.39
N SER A 35 15.81 -5.00 6.24
CA SER A 35 16.75 -4.13 5.53
C SER A 35 18.08 -3.98 6.27
N GLY A 36 18.11 -4.23 7.57
CA GLY A 36 19.30 -4.06 8.43
C GLY A 36 19.74 -2.60 8.61
N ARG A 37 18.92 -1.64 8.17
CA ARG A 37 19.22 -0.20 8.17
C ARG A 37 18.43 0.54 9.26
N GLN A 38 18.82 1.77 9.55
CA GLN A 38 18.13 2.63 10.50
C GLN A 38 16.78 3.08 9.95
N PHE A 39 15.72 2.95 10.76
CA PHE A 39 14.33 3.21 10.37
C PHE A 39 14.13 4.61 9.78
N VAL A 40 14.56 5.63 10.49
CA VAL A 40 14.38 7.05 10.10
C VAL A 40 15.11 7.36 8.78
N GLU A 41 16.31 6.82 8.60
CA GLU A 41 17.10 7.01 7.36
C GLU A 41 16.42 6.37 6.17
N VAL A 42 15.92 5.13 6.32
CA VAL A 42 15.22 4.42 5.25
C VAL A 42 13.93 5.14 4.85
N VAL A 43 13.11 5.54 5.83
CA VAL A 43 11.86 6.28 5.54
C VAL A 43 12.15 7.58 4.82
N LYS A 44 13.15 8.34 5.25
CA LYS A 44 13.54 9.59 4.60
C LYS A 44 13.95 9.37 3.15
N GLU A 45 14.83 8.40 2.88
CA GLU A 45 15.29 8.07 1.54
C GLU A 45 14.12 7.62 0.63
N ILE A 46 13.19 6.82 1.15
CA ILE A 46 11.98 6.44 0.39
C ILE A 46 11.13 7.67 0.06
N CYS A 47 10.95 8.60 0.99
CA CYS A 47 10.20 9.83 0.77
C CYS A 47 10.84 10.75 -0.30
N GLU A 48 12.15 10.68 -0.50
CA GLU A 48 12.86 11.41 -1.56
C GLU A 48 12.71 10.75 -2.94
N LEU A 49 12.44 9.44 -2.98
CA LEU A 49 12.29 8.67 -4.23
C LEU A 49 10.86 8.70 -4.82
N VAL A 50 9.85 8.91 -3.98
CA VAL A 50 8.44 8.87 -4.42
C VAL A 50 7.71 10.14 -3.97
N GLU A 51 6.85 10.67 -4.84
CA GLU A 51 6.04 11.85 -4.53
C GLU A 51 4.82 11.50 -3.65
N GLY A 52 4.30 10.30 -3.81
CA GLY A 52 3.10 9.84 -3.12
C GLY A 52 3.33 9.45 -1.66
N PRO A 53 2.25 9.06 -0.95
CA PRO A 53 2.31 8.73 0.47
C PRO A 53 3.27 7.58 0.80
N VAL A 54 4.07 7.77 1.85
CA VAL A 54 4.96 6.75 2.41
C VAL A 54 4.49 6.39 3.81
N SER A 55 3.94 5.19 3.98
CA SER A 55 3.46 4.71 5.28
C SER A 55 4.61 4.32 6.19
N ALA A 56 4.80 5.09 7.27
CA ALA A 56 5.78 4.85 8.34
C ALA A 56 5.05 4.42 9.62
N GLU A 57 5.25 3.16 10.04
CA GLU A 57 4.51 2.57 11.15
C GLU A 57 5.17 2.86 12.49
N VAL A 58 4.40 3.38 13.46
CA VAL A 58 4.83 3.57 14.85
C VAL A 58 5.00 2.21 15.54
N ILE A 59 5.88 2.15 16.54
CA ILE A 59 6.19 0.94 17.31
C ILE A 59 5.51 0.94 18.66
N ALA A 60 5.29 2.11 19.25
CA ALA A 60 4.57 2.25 20.50
C ALA A 60 3.16 1.65 20.41
N VAL A 61 2.66 1.12 21.52
CA VAL A 61 1.35 0.48 21.59
C VAL A 61 0.30 1.32 22.35
N ASP A 62 0.74 2.35 23.07
CA ASP A 62 -0.12 3.32 23.76
C ASP A 62 -0.21 4.64 23.00
N HIS A 63 -1.31 5.36 23.20
CA HIS A 63 -1.57 6.62 22.50
C HIS A 63 -0.46 7.66 22.68
N ALA A 64 0.04 7.86 23.89
CA ALA A 64 1.05 8.88 24.16
C ALA A 64 2.40 8.54 23.50
N GLY A 65 2.76 7.26 23.48
CA GLY A 65 3.94 6.76 22.75
C GLY A 65 3.81 6.95 21.25
N MET A 66 2.67 6.54 20.65
CA MET A 66 2.39 6.71 19.23
C MET A 66 2.45 8.19 18.81
N MET A 67 1.91 9.10 19.61
CA MET A 67 1.97 10.53 19.32
C MET A 67 3.41 11.07 19.33
N ARG A 68 4.24 10.65 20.30
CA ARG A 68 5.67 11.05 20.32
C ARG A 68 6.42 10.56 19.09
N GLU A 69 6.20 9.30 18.67
CA GLU A 69 6.84 8.74 17.48
C GLU A 69 6.32 9.42 16.21
N ALA A 70 5.01 9.66 16.10
CA ALA A 70 4.41 10.36 14.99
C ALA A 70 4.97 11.77 14.80
N GLU A 71 5.22 12.50 15.91
CA GLU A 71 5.85 13.84 15.86
C GLU A 71 7.25 13.85 15.25
N ILE A 72 7.99 12.75 15.41
CA ILE A 72 9.31 12.59 14.80
C ILE A 72 9.15 12.24 13.31
N LEU A 73 8.30 11.26 13.00
CA LEU A 73 8.16 10.72 11.66
C LEU A 73 7.57 11.74 10.68
N ARG A 74 6.50 12.47 11.06
CA ARG A 74 5.86 13.45 10.18
C ARG A 74 6.73 14.65 9.81
N LYS A 75 7.84 14.86 10.54
CA LYS A 75 8.82 15.92 10.23
C LYS A 75 9.89 15.49 9.23
N LEU A 76 9.95 14.22 8.86
CA LEU A 76 10.94 13.70 7.92
C LEU A 76 10.68 14.20 6.50
N ALA A 77 9.42 14.18 6.08
CA ALA A 77 8.98 14.67 4.77
C ALA A 77 7.47 14.92 4.76
N ALA A 78 7.01 15.76 3.82
CA ALA A 78 5.59 16.13 3.70
C ALA A 78 4.69 14.96 3.27
N ASN A 79 5.23 13.96 2.61
CA ASN A 79 4.53 12.77 2.12
C ASN A 79 4.54 11.59 3.09
N VAL A 80 5.04 11.76 4.31
CA VAL A 80 4.94 10.73 5.36
C VAL A 80 3.47 10.55 5.75
N CYS A 81 3.00 9.30 5.69
CA CYS A 81 1.72 8.86 6.21
C CYS A 81 1.96 8.05 7.49
N ILE A 82 1.51 8.52 8.63
CA ILE A 82 1.69 7.83 9.90
C ILE A 82 0.84 6.57 9.92
N LYS A 83 1.47 5.42 10.16
CA LYS A 83 0.76 4.14 10.20
C LYS A 83 0.62 3.69 11.66
N VAL A 84 -0.63 3.39 12.06
CA VAL A 84 -1.00 3.04 13.44
C VAL A 84 -1.83 1.75 13.46
N PRO A 85 -1.69 0.89 14.49
CA PRO A 85 -2.48 -0.33 14.59
C PRO A 85 -3.95 -0.02 14.92
N LEU A 86 -4.86 -0.90 14.48
CA LEU A 86 -6.29 -0.79 14.75
C LEU A 86 -6.62 -1.25 16.18
N THR A 87 -6.25 -0.41 17.14
CA THR A 87 -6.55 -0.54 18.58
C THR A 87 -7.27 0.71 19.07
N ILE A 88 -7.79 0.68 20.30
CA ILE A 88 -8.42 1.88 20.90
C ILE A 88 -7.42 3.05 20.91
N ASP A 89 -6.18 2.82 21.30
CA ASP A 89 -5.15 3.85 21.36
C ASP A 89 -4.66 4.26 19.97
N GLY A 90 -4.60 3.33 19.00
CA GLY A 90 -4.34 3.66 17.60
C GLY A 90 -5.43 4.53 16.99
N LEU A 91 -6.70 4.28 17.28
CA LEU A 91 -7.81 5.11 16.80
C LEU A 91 -7.85 6.50 17.47
N LYS A 92 -7.51 6.60 18.76
CA LYS A 92 -7.31 7.91 19.42
C LYS A 92 -6.18 8.69 18.74
N THR A 93 -5.08 8.02 18.42
CA THR A 93 -3.93 8.62 17.70
C THR A 93 -4.33 9.04 16.30
N CYS A 94 -5.03 8.18 15.56
CA CYS A 94 -5.58 8.52 14.25
C CYS A 94 -6.45 9.77 14.31
N LYS A 95 -7.38 9.85 15.27
CA LYS A 95 -8.27 11.02 15.43
C LYS A 95 -7.51 12.31 15.71
N ALA A 96 -6.49 12.25 16.55
CA ALA A 96 -5.67 13.41 16.89
C ALA A 96 -4.88 13.88 15.66
N LEU A 97 -4.14 12.98 15.02
CA LEU A 97 -3.28 13.31 13.87
C LEU A 97 -4.07 13.77 12.64
N SER A 98 -5.21 13.10 12.33
CA SER A 98 -6.06 13.51 11.20
C SER A 98 -6.70 14.89 11.45
N GLY A 99 -7.03 15.20 12.69
CA GLY A 99 -7.52 16.54 13.09
C GLY A 99 -6.49 17.66 12.89
N GLU A 100 -5.20 17.31 12.85
CA GLU A 100 -4.08 18.21 12.55
C GLU A 100 -3.67 18.21 11.07
N GLY A 101 -4.41 17.50 10.20
CA GLY A 101 -4.13 17.40 8.76
C GLY A 101 -3.02 16.39 8.40
N THR A 102 -2.57 15.56 9.35
CA THR A 102 -1.59 14.51 9.07
C THR A 102 -2.28 13.30 8.42
N MET A 103 -1.72 12.77 7.34
CA MET A 103 -2.18 11.51 6.74
C MET A 103 -1.98 10.34 7.71
N VAL A 104 -3.02 9.52 7.87
CA VAL A 104 -2.96 8.34 8.75
C VAL A 104 -3.45 7.10 8.02
N ASN A 105 -2.64 6.04 8.09
CA ASN A 105 -2.98 4.70 7.63
C ASN A 105 -3.25 3.80 8.84
N VAL A 106 -4.52 3.40 9.04
CA VAL A 106 -4.88 2.47 10.13
C VAL A 106 -4.70 1.05 9.62
N THR A 107 -3.83 0.28 10.29
CA THR A 107 -3.40 -1.06 9.83
C THR A 107 -3.89 -2.19 10.75
N LEU A 108 -3.68 -3.44 10.32
CA LEU A 108 -4.12 -4.66 11.02
C LEU A 108 -5.64 -4.73 11.11
N CYS A 109 -6.31 -4.44 10.01
CA CYS A 109 -7.75 -4.55 9.87
C CYS A 109 -8.15 -5.92 9.32
N PHE A 110 -9.08 -6.59 10.00
CA PHE A 110 -9.56 -7.95 9.68
C PHE A 110 -11.07 -8.08 9.67
N THR A 111 -11.81 -7.01 9.99
CA THR A 111 -13.28 -7.00 9.95
C THR A 111 -13.84 -5.69 9.40
N PRO A 112 -15.03 -5.71 8.77
CA PRO A 112 -15.70 -4.48 8.30
C PRO A 112 -16.01 -3.49 9.44
N ASN A 113 -16.34 -4.00 10.65
CA ASN A 113 -16.57 -3.16 11.81
C ASN A 113 -15.32 -2.38 12.23
N GLN A 114 -14.14 -3.01 12.14
CA GLN A 114 -12.88 -2.33 12.39
C GLN A 114 -12.65 -1.20 11.36
N ALA A 115 -12.91 -1.47 10.08
CA ALA A 115 -12.78 -0.47 9.03
C ALA A 115 -13.73 0.72 9.24
N LEU A 116 -14.98 0.47 9.65
CA LEU A 116 -15.95 1.51 10.01
C LEU A 116 -15.43 2.43 11.13
N LEU A 117 -14.78 1.86 12.17
CA LEU A 117 -14.19 2.64 13.25
C LEU A 117 -13.03 3.52 12.77
N ALA A 118 -12.18 3.01 11.87
CA ALA A 118 -11.08 3.77 11.29
C ALA A 118 -11.59 4.97 10.47
N ALA A 119 -12.62 4.77 9.64
CA ALA A 119 -13.24 5.85 8.88
C ALA A 119 -13.83 6.93 9.80
N LYS A 120 -14.52 6.54 10.88
CA LYS A 120 -15.04 7.48 11.88
C LYS A 120 -13.94 8.22 12.65
N ALA A 121 -12.75 7.64 12.80
CA ALA A 121 -11.59 8.31 13.38
C ALA A 121 -10.94 9.31 12.40
N GLY A 122 -11.28 9.30 11.11
CA GLY A 122 -10.77 10.21 10.09
C GLY A 122 -9.49 9.68 9.43
N ALA A 123 -9.29 8.36 9.37
CA ALA A 123 -8.17 7.76 8.66
C ALA A 123 -8.13 8.19 7.18
N THR A 124 -6.93 8.49 6.67
CA THR A 124 -6.72 8.67 5.22
C THR A 124 -6.83 7.33 4.52
N PHE A 125 -6.19 6.31 5.07
CA PHE A 125 -6.23 4.94 4.58
C PHE A 125 -6.63 3.96 5.66
N ILE A 126 -7.35 2.91 5.25
CA ILE A 126 -7.52 1.68 6.03
C ILE A 126 -6.81 0.53 5.33
N SER A 127 -6.00 -0.24 6.05
CA SER A 127 -5.28 -1.39 5.49
C SER A 127 -5.89 -2.73 5.95
N PRO A 128 -6.90 -3.28 5.23
CA PRO A 128 -7.38 -4.64 5.44
C PRO A 128 -6.37 -5.67 4.91
N PHE A 129 -6.15 -6.74 5.69
CA PHE A 129 -5.13 -7.76 5.43
C PHE A 129 -5.73 -9.03 4.83
N VAL A 130 -5.94 -9.05 3.53
CA VAL A 130 -6.62 -10.16 2.84
C VAL A 130 -5.84 -11.47 2.91
N GLY A 131 -4.55 -11.48 2.60
CA GLY A 131 -3.77 -12.71 2.58
C GLY A 131 -3.64 -13.40 3.93
N ARG A 132 -3.73 -12.67 5.05
CA ARG A 132 -3.76 -13.28 6.38
C ARG A 132 -5.11 -13.95 6.69
N LEU A 133 -6.22 -13.46 6.12
CA LEU A 133 -7.50 -14.14 6.19
C LEU A 133 -7.48 -15.42 5.37
N ASP A 134 -6.92 -15.37 4.17
CA ASP A 134 -6.74 -16.55 3.33
C ASP A 134 -5.89 -17.63 4.02
N ASP A 135 -4.82 -17.21 4.74
CA ASP A 135 -3.95 -18.12 5.51
C ASP A 135 -4.73 -18.94 6.58
N ILE A 136 -5.89 -18.45 7.04
CA ILE A 136 -6.76 -19.13 8.01
C ILE A 136 -8.05 -19.68 7.39
N GLY A 137 -8.14 -19.73 6.07
CA GLY A 137 -9.26 -20.31 5.34
C GLY A 137 -10.50 -19.43 5.24
N GLN A 138 -10.34 -18.10 5.35
CA GLN A 138 -11.41 -17.11 5.11
C GLN A 138 -11.14 -16.40 3.78
N ASP A 139 -12.18 -16.11 3.00
CA ASP A 139 -12.03 -15.30 1.77
C ASP A 139 -11.75 -13.83 2.12
N GLY A 140 -10.52 -13.39 1.92
CA GLY A 140 -10.13 -12.01 2.16
C GLY A 140 -10.86 -10.99 1.27
N MET A 141 -11.41 -11.45 0.12
CA MET A 141 -12.16 -10.58 -0.79
C MET A 141 -13.51 -10.17 -0.22
N ASP A 142 -14.15 -11.01 0.59
CA ASP A 142 -15.41 -10.67 1.25
C ASP A 142 -15.24 -9.48 2.19
N LEU A 143 -14.11 -9.42 2.90
CA LEU A 143 -13.77 -8.24 3.72
C LEU A 143 -13.73 -6.96 2.88
N ILE A 144 -13.12 -6.99 1.71
CA ILE A 144 -13.01 -5.80 0.85
C ILE A 144 -14.37 -5.39 0.29
N ARG A 145 -15.21 -6.37 -0.15
CA ARG A 145 -16.57 -6.11 -0.63
C ARG A 145 -17.43 -5.43 0.43
N ASP A 146 -17.38 -5.92 1.66
CA ASP A 146 -18.13 -5.35 2.77
C ASP A 146 -17.66 -3.94 3.14
N ILE A 147 -16.34 -3.71 3.19
CA ILE A 147 -15.79 -2.39 3.49
C ILE A 147 -16.21 -1.40 2.39
N ARG A 148 -16.09 -1.77 1.10
CA ARG A 148 -16.49 -0.90 0.00
C ARG A 148 -17.97 -0.53 0.08
N LEU A 149 -18.84 -1.51 0.29
CA LEU A 149 -20.27 -1.29 0.45
C LEU A 149 -20.58 -0.32 1.60
N ILE A 150 -19.95 -0.51 2.76
CA ILE A 150 -20.14 0.35 3.92
C ILE A 150 -19.64 1.77 3.63
N TYR A 151 -18.47 1.90 3.02
CA TYR A 151 -17.89 3.22 2.73
C TYR A 151 -18.72 3.99 1.72
N ASP A 152 -19.27 3.32 0.71
CA ASP A 152 -20.17 3.92 -0.27
C ASP A 152 -21.50 4.36 0.36
N ASN A 153 -22.09 3.52 1.23
CA ASN A 153 -23.36 3.83 1.91
C ASN A 153 -23.30 5.12 2.75
N TYR A 154 -22.14 5.44 3.31
CA TYR A 154 -21.95 6.59 4.19
C TYR A 154 -21.04 7.67 3.59
N ALA A 155 -20.62 7.53 2.34
CA ALA A 155 -19.70 8.44 1.64
C ALA A 155 -18.45 8.78 2.48
N PHE A 156 -17.82 7.76 3.07
CA PHE A 156 -16.57 7.96 3.79
C PHE A 156 -15.43 8.32 2.84
N ALA A 157 -14.65 9.34 3.21
CA ALA A 157 -13.47 9.76 2.43
C ALA A 157 -12.24 8.87 2.63
N THR A 158 -12.26 7.95 3.60
CA THR A 158 -11.17 7.01 3.88
C THR A 158 -10.99 6.06 2.69
N GLU A 159 -9.78 6.00 2.14
CA GLU A 159 -9.44 5.10 1.03
C GLU A 159 -9.13 3.67 1.54
N ILE A 160 -9.62 2.67 0.82
CA ILE A 160 -9.36 1.26 1.09
C ILE A 160 -8.00 0.90 0.46
N LEU A 161 -6.97 0.76 1.30
CA LEU A 161 -5.62 0.36 0.91
C LEU A 161 -5.44 -1.13 1.23
N VAL A 162 -5.73 -2.00 0.25
CA VAL A 162 -5.67 -3.45 0.45
C VAL A 162 -4.23 -3.90 0.66
N ALA A 163 -3.99 -4.61 1.76
CA ALA A 163 -2.68 -5.08 2.19
C ALA A 163 -2.59 -6.60 2.31
N SER A 164 -1.37 -7.10 2.51
CA SER A 164 -1.11 -8.55 2.58
C SER A 164 -1.47 -9.28 1.29
N VAL A 165 -1.24 -8.63 0.16
CA VAL A 165 -1.49 -9.17 -1.20
C VAL A 165 -0.48 -10.26 -1.52
N ARG A 166 -0.95 -11.42 -2.03
CA ARG A 166 -0.11 -12.60 -2.24
C ARG A 166 0.19 -12.89 -3.71
N HIS A 167 -0.71 -12.52 -4.64
CA HIS A 167 -0.59 -12.90 -6.05
C HIS A 167 -1.43 -11.98 -6.97
N PRO A 168 -1.19 -11.99 -8.31
CA PRO A 168 -1.88 -11.13 -9.27
C PRO A 168 -3.42 -11.25 -9.30
N VAL A 169 -3.99 -12.42 -8.98
CA VAL A 169 -5.45 -12.59 -8.97
C VAL A 169 -6.10 -11.69 -7.93
N HIS A 170 -5.47 -11.52 -6.76
CA HIS A 170 -5.93 -10.56 -5.76
C HIS A 170 -6.08 -9.14 -6.35
N VAL A 171 -5.08 -8.69 -7.11
CA VAL A 171 -5.07 -7.36 -7.72
C VAL A 171 -6.25 -7.17 -8.68
N LEU A 172 -6.55 -8.19 -9.49
CA LEU A 172 -7.72 -8.18 -10.39
C LEU A 172 -9.03 -8.07 -9.61
N GLU A 173 -9.18 -8.86 -8.52
CA GLU A 173 -10.39 -8.84 -7.70
C GLU A 173 -10.57 -7.50 -6.98
N PHE A 174 -9.49 -6.89 -6.46
CA PHE A 174 -9.55 -5.54 -5.86
C PHE A 174 -10.04 -4.50 -6.86
N ALA A 175 -9.52 -4.56 -8.10
CA ALA A 175 -9.92 -3.64 -9.16
C ALA A 175 -11.41 -3.79 -9.51
N ARG A 176 -11.94 -5.02 -9.51
CA ARG A 176 -13.36 -5.30 -9.75
C ARG A 176 -14.28 -4.84 -8.63
N ILE A 177 -13.81 -4.94 -7.39
CA ILE A 177 -14.55 -4.50 -6.20
C ILE A 177 -14.57 -2.97 -6.09
N GLY A 178 -13.56 -2.30 -6.64
CA GLY A 178 -13.41 -0.84 -6.53
C GLY A 178 -12.60 -0.40 -5.30
N ALA A 179 -11.60 -1.20 -4.88
CA ALA A 179 -10.63 -0.74 -3.89
C ALA A 179 -9.86 0.48 -4.42
N ASP A 180 -9.55 1.43 -3.53
CA ASP A 180 -8.93 2.69 -3.92
C ASP A 180 -7.42 2.53 -4.17
N VAL A 181 -6.77 1.74 -3.34
CA VAL A 181 -5.32 1.49 -3.33
C VAL A 181 -5.05 0.02 -3.07
N MET A 182 -4.03 -0.54 -3.70
CA MET A 182 -3.44 -1.81 -3.26
C MET A 182 -1.98 -1.62 -2.90
N THR A 183 -1.48 -2.35 -1.91
CA THR A 183 -0.06 -2.47 -1.65
C THR A 183 0.37 -3.93 -1.70
N ALA A 184 1.41 -4.20 -2.48
CA ALA A 184 1.89 -5.55 -2.72
C ALA A 184 3.42 -5.63 -2.70
N PRO A 185 3.99 -6.80 -2.39
CA PRO A 185 5.41 -7.04 -2.56
C PRO A 185 5.85 -6.76 -4.01
N PRO A 186 7.12 -6.31 -4.24
CA PRO A 186 7.63 -6.04 -5.59
C PRO A 186 7.42 -7.19 -6.58
N ALA A 187 7.60 -8.42 -6.13
CA ALA A 187 7.42 -9.61 -6.97
C ALA A 187 5.98 -9.76 -7.50
N VAL A 188 4.97 -9.39 -6.72
CA VAL A 188 3.56 -9.43 -7.16
C VAL A 188 3.30 -8.36 -8.21
N ILE A 189 3.81 -7.14 -8.01
CA ILE A 189 3.66 -6.05 -8.99
C ILE A 189 4.36 -6.42 -10.30
N LYS A 190 5.61 -6.89 -10.24
CA LYS A 190 6.37 -7.35 -11.42
C LYS A 190 5.66 -8.49 -12.16
N ALA A 191 4.98 -9.39 -11.44
CA ALA A 191 4.22 -10.49 -12.05
C ALA A 191 3.00 -10.03 -12.88
N LEU A 192 2.48 -8.81 -12.65
CA LEU A 192 1.37 -8.26 -13.45
C LEU A 192 1.76 -7.98 -14.91
N PHE A 193 3.05 -7.79 -15.20
CA PHE A 193 3.55 -7.56 -16.56
C PHE A 193 3.71 -8.85 -17.35
N ASN A 194 3.80 -10.01 -16.69
CA ASN A 194 4.19 -11.26 -17.33
C ASN A 194 2.99 -11.92 -18.01
N HIS A 195 3.07 -12.07 -19.35
CA HIS A 195 2.08 -12.83 -20.10
C HIS A 195 2.71 -13.56 -21.31
N PRO A 196 2.59 -14.90 -21.42
CA PRO A 196 3.23 -15.66 -22.50
C PRO A 196 2.84 -15.23 -23.91
N LEU A 197 1.61 -14.72 -24.10
CA LEU A 197 1.17 -14.23 -25.41
C LEU A 197 1.77 -12.86 -25.75
N THR A 198 2.13 -12.04 -24.78
CA THR A 198 2.88 -10.80 -25.01
C THR A 198 4.26 -11.12 -25.55
N ASP A 199 4.99 -12.04 -24.90
CA ASP A 199 6.32 -12.46 -25.34
C ASP A 199 6.29 -13.08 -26.73
N LYS A 200 5.32 -13.98 -26.97
CA LYS A 200 5.10 -14.58 -28.28
C LYS A 200 4.75 -13.55 -29.36
N GLY A 201 3.91 -12.56 -28.99
CA GLY A 201 3.51 -11.47 -29.89
C GLY A 201 4.73 -10.61 -30.30
N ILE A 202 5.54 -10.18 -29.33
CA ILE A 202 6.76 -9.42 -29.58
C ILE A 202 7.71 -10.21 -30.49
N ALA A 203 7.97 -11.48 -30.17
CA ALA A 203 8.82 -12.34 -31.00
C ALA A 203 8.32 -12.46 -32.47
N GLY A 204 6.98 -12.60 -32.64
CA GLY A 204 6.35 -12.64 -33.97
C GLY A 204 6.54 -11.33 -34.73
N PHE A 205 6.26 -10.20 -34.09
CA PHE A 205 6.43 -8.87 -34.72
C PHE A 205 7.89 -8.61 -35.11
N MET A 206 8.85 -8.96 -34.26
CA MET A 206 10.27 -8.81 -34.54
C MET A 206 10.69 -9.68 -35.75
N ALA A 207 10.20 -10.93 -35.81
CA ALA A 207 10.50 -11.82 -36.94
C ALA A 207 9.92 -11.32 -38.29
N ASP A 208 8.70 -10.75 -38.26
CA ASP A 208 8.08 -10.18 -39.45
C ASP A 208 8.76 -8.87 -39.89
N TRP A 209 9.10 -8.00 -38.91
CA TRP A 209 9.85 -6.77 -39.20
C TRP A 209 11.21 -7.04 -39.87
N ALA A 210 11.93 -8.04 -39.35
CA ALA A 210 13.23 -8.41 -39.91
C ALA A 210 13.17 -8.78 -41.40
N LYS A 211 12.05 -9.33 -41.91
CA LYS A 211 11.83 -9.69 -43.31
C LYS A 211 11.75 -8.45 -44.24
N THR A 212 11.39 -7.30 -43.69
CA THR A 212 11.22 -6.07 -44.49
C THR A 212 12.55 -5.40 -44.84
N GLY A 213 13.61 -5.70 -44.08
CA GLY A 213 14.92 -5.02 -44.23
C GLY A 213 14.90 -3.54 -43.85
N GLN A 214 13.83 -3.05 -43.26
CA GLN A 214 13.67 -1.65 -42.86
C GLN A 214 14.28 -1.39 -41.47
N THR A 215 14.65 -0.11 -41.23
CA THR A 215 15.01 0.42 -39.91
C THR A 215 14.18 1.66 -39.62
N ILE A 216 14.00 1.99 -38.31
CA ILE A 216 13.32 3.22 -37.88
C ILE A 216 14.37 4.33 -37.67
N VAL A 217 15.60 3.98 -37.35
CA VAL A 217 16.77 4.85 -37.09
C VAL A 217 17.95 4.45 -37.96
#